data_d561ec238f40dab571195480ed15c255
#
_entry.id   d561ec238f40dab571195480ed15c255
#
_cell.length_a   1.000
_cell.length_b   1.000
_cell.length_c   1.000
_cell.angle_alpha   90.00
_cell.angle_beta   90.00
_cell.angle_gamma   90.00
#
_symmetry.space_group_name_H-M   'P 1'
#
loop_
_entity.id
_entity.type
_entity.pdbx_description
1 polymer ?
#
loop_
_entity_poly.entity_id
_entity_poly.type
_entity_poly.pdbx_seq_one_letter_code
_entity_poly.pdbx_strand_id
1 'polypeptide(L)'
;LLVEDIPVLGVPVLAANFPRSFLDLNRSPMDLDPELISGLSTTLTRGLMSPRVRQGLGVIPRVAANGAELYNQSLSIGDARRRLLSYYFPYHKMLRALISSTCAKFGLAVLFDVHSMPSRAVNISGNAPRTVVLGNAFGSSAPAYLTDMALKIFSRLGYQVFRNEPYSGGFITQHYGQLERGVFVLQVEICRAAYMDEETLRPREGFSGVKKDLAQFVMEFAESLSLLQAAE
;
A
#
# COMPACT_ATOMS: atom_id res chain seq x y z
N LEU A 1 -7.74 4.82 -12.97
CA LEU A 1 -6.97 4.05 -11.97
C LEU A 1 -6.76 2.62 -12.45
N LEU A 2 -5.65 1.98 -12.07
CA LEU A 2 -5.39 0.57 -12.38
C LEU A 2 -6.43 -0.40 -11.77
N VAL A 3 -7.06 0.00 -10.68
CA VAL A 3 -8.02 -0.82 -9.91
C VAL A 3 -9.49 -0.44 -10.15
N GLU A 4 -9.80 0.38 -11.16
CA GLU A 4 -11.16 0.93 -11.32
C GLU A 4 -12.21 -0.10 -11.78
N ASP A 5 -11.79 -1.22 -12.37
CA ASP A 5 -12.70 -2.28 -12.81
C ASP A 5 -12.96 -3.35 -11.70
N ILE A 6 -12.20 -3.32 -10.61
CA ILE A 6 -12.32 -4.31 -9.52
C ILE A 6 -13.69 -4.25 -8.82
N PRO A 7 -14.32 -3.08 -8.58
CA PRO A 7 -15.65 -3.05 -7.95
C PRO A 7 -16.75 -3.79 -8.72
N VAL A 8 -16.64 -3.89 -10.05
CA VAL A 8 -17.60 -4.65 -10.88
C VAL A 8 -17.58 -6.15 -10.56
N LEU A 9 -16.44 -6.64 -10.02
CA LEU A 9 -16.28 -8.02 -9.55
C LEU A 9 -16.88 -8.26 -8.15
N GLY A 10 -17.53 -7.26 -7.55
CA GLY A 10 -18.08 -7.36 -6.19
C GLY A 10 -17.05 -7.17 -5.07
N VAL A 11 -15.81 -6.79 -5.39
CA VAL A 11 -14.74 -6.55 -4.43
C VAL A 11 -14.64 -5.06 -4.13
N PRO A 12 -14.80 -4.62 -2.87
CA PRO A 12 -14.73 -3.20 -2.52
C PRO A 12 -13.32 -2.63 -2.74
N VAL A 13 -13.25 -1.42 -3.27
CA VAL A 13 -12.00 -0.67 -3.45
C VAL A 13 -12.09 0.63 -2.67
N LEU A 14 -11.08 0.87 -1.82
CA LEU A 14 -10.90 2.12 -1.10
C LEU A 14 -9.63 2.80 -1.60
N ALA A 15 -9.76 3.99 -2.19
CA ALA A 15 -8.65 4.74 -2.75
C ALA A 15 -8.58 6.16 -2.16
N ALA A 16 -7.37 6.65 -1.91
CA ALA A 16 -7.16 8.07 -1.63
C ALA A 16 -7.36 8.89 -2.92
N ASN A 17 -8.00 10.05 -2.79
CA ASN A 17 -8.18 11.03 -3.87
C ASN A 17 -7.20 12.22 -3.76
N PHE A 18 -6.15 12.08 -2.97
CA PHE A 18 -5.09 13.05 -2.75
C PHE A 18 -3.72 12.36 -2.76
N PRO A 19 -2.63 13.09 -3.07
CA PRO A 19 -1.31 12.50 -3.15
C PRO A 19 -0.72 12.18 -1.77
N ARG A 20 0.16 11.17 -1.71
CA ARG A 20 0.91 10.80 -0.49
C ARG A 20 1.76 11.95 0.06
N SER A 21 2.20 12.88 -0.79
CA SER A 21 2.92 14.08 -0.38
C SER A 21 2.08 15.06 0.46
N PHE A 22 0.75 15.00 0.34
CA PHE A 22 -0.16 15.75 1.20
C PHE A 22 -0.37 15.05 2.55
N LEU A 23 -0.61 13.74 2.52
CA LEU A 23 -0.83 12.89 3.70
C LEU A 23 -0.63 11.42 3.32
N ASP A 24 0.29 10.74 4.00
CA ASP A 24 0.57 9.33 3.74
C ASP A 24 -0.28 8.41 4.63
N LEU A 25 -1.33 7.83 4.04
CA LEU A 25 -2.23 6.91 4.74
C LEU A 25 -1.56 5.58 5.13
N ASN A 26 -0.39 5.27 4.54
CA ASN A 26 0.39 4.07 4.88
C ASN A 26 1.56 4.38 5.84
N ARG A 27 1.32 5.35 6.77
CA ARG A 27 2.20 5.69 7.90
C ARG A 27 1.38 5.72 9.19
N SER A 28 2.05 5.53 10.32
CA SER A 28 1.40 5.73 11.62
C SER A 28 0.97 7.20 11.77
N PRO A 29 -0.21 7.48 12.35
CA PRO A 29 -0.60 8.86 12.66
C PRO A 29 0.30 9.52 13.70
N MET A 30 1.11 8.73 14.40
CA MET A 30 2.13 9.19 15.34
C MET A 30 3.47 9.56 14.66
N ASP A 31 3.64 9.22 13.39
CA ASP A 31 4.83 9.56 12.60
C ASP A 31 4.82 11.04 12.15
N LEU A 32 4.70 11.95 13.13
CA LEU A 32 4.76 13.39 12.93
C LEU A 32 6.21 13.86 12.96
N ASP A 33 6.60 14.66 11.95
CA ASP A 33 7.96 15.20 11.82
C ASP A 33 8.08 16.54 12.56
N PRO A 34 8.87 16.61 13.67
CA PRO A 34 9.05 17.87 14.40
C PRO A 34 9.90 18.91 13.65
N GLU A 35 10.62 18.52 12.59
CA GLU A 35 11.31 19.46 11.72
C GLU A 35 10.35 20.17 10.74
N LEU A 36 9.21 19.54 10.44
CA LEU A 36 8.16 20.13 9.61
C LEU A 36 7.09 20.84 10.44
N ILE A 37 6.67 20.25 11.58
CA ILE A 37 5.49 20.69 12.32
C ILE A 37 5.92 21.50 13.55
N SER A 38 5.65 22.80 13.49
CA SER A 38 5.91 23.71 14.61
C SER A 38 4.98 23.43 15.80
N GLY A 39 5.52 23.50 17.01
CA GLY A 39 4.80 23.24 18.25
C GLY A 39 4.80 21.78 18.72
N LEU A 40 5.44 20.85 17.99
CA LEU A 40 5.75 19.53 18.51
C LEU A 40 6.97 19.61 19.44
N SER A 41 6.87 18.95 20.60
CA SER A 41 8.02 18.87 21.52
C SER A 41 9.08 17.95 20.96
N THR A 42 10.20 18.54 20.53
CA THR A 42 11.34 17.77 19.98
C THR A 42 12.00 16.86 21.04
N THR A 43 11.91 17.22 22.30
CA THR A 43 12.49 16.45 23.41
C THR A 43 11.73 15.14 23.66
N LEU A 44 10.39 15.17 23.56
CA LEU A 44 9.55 14.00 23.74
C LEU A 44 9.49 13.10 22.50
N THR A 45 9.69 13.66 21.32
CA THR A 45 9.55 12.92 20.04
C THR A 45 10.84 12.28 19.55
N ARG A 46 12.03 12.83 19.87
CA ARG A 46 13.33 12.32 19.36
C ARG A 46 13.58 10.85 19.67
N GLY A 47 13.18 10.36 20.84
CA GLY A 47 13.33 8.95 21.24
C GLY A 47 12.34 8.00 20.55
N LEU A 48 11.22 8.52 20.04
CA LEU A 48 10.12 7.77 19.44
C LEU A 48 10.03 7.88 17.92
N MET A 49 10.91 8.70 17.32
CA MET A 49 10.90 8.92 15.87
C MET A 49 11.28 7.65 15.09
N SER A 50 10.38 7.21 14.22
CA SER A 50 10.68 6.13 13.30
C SER A 50 11.83 6.52 12.34
N PRO A 51 12.58 5.56 11.77
CA PRO A 51 13.59 5.86 10.74
C PRO A 51 13.02 6.64 9.54
N ARG A 52 11.75 6.45 9.23
CA ARG A 52 11.05 7.16 8.14
C ARG A 52 10.85 8.64 8.46
N VAL A 53 10.44 8.97 9.70
CA VAL A 53 10.32 10.37 10.14
C VAL A 53 11.67 11.08 10.08
N ARG A 54 12.75 10.43 10.54
CA ARG A 54 14.11 10.99 10.43
C ARG A 54 14.55 11.30 9.00
N GLN A 55 14.00 10.58 8.02
CA GLN A 55 14.21 10.80 6.59
C GLN A 55 13.23 11.82 5.99
N GLY A 56 12.39 12.48 6.78
CA GLY A 56 11.35 13.39 6.28
C GLY A 56 10.15 12.70 5.64
N LEU A 57 9.97 11.38 5.89
CA LEU A 57 8.92 10.54 5.29
C LEU A 57 7.88 10.12 6.34
N GLY A 58 7.48 11.04 7.21
CA GLY A 58 6.40 10.84 8.17
C GLY A 58 5.01 10.76 7.54
N VAL A 59 3.97 10.80 8.40
CA VAL A 59 2.55 10.79 7.95
C VAL A 59 2.19 12.03 7.11
N ILE A 60 2.86 13.16 7.38
CA ILE A 60 2.91 14.33 6.49
C ILE A 60 4.37 14.41 6.03
N PRO A 61 4.69 13.97 4.79
CA PRO A 61 6.07 13.96 4.32
C PRO A 61 6.62 15.38 4.17
N ARG A 62 7.84 15.61 4.66
CA ARG A 62 8.58 16.85 4.47
C ARG A 62 9.30 16.88 3.13
N VAL A 63 9.72 15.69 2.66
CA VAL A 63 10.48 15.55 1.42
C VAL A 63 9.76 14.63 0.43
N ALA A 64 9.96 14.87 -0.85
CA ALA A 64 9.56 13.99 -1.92
C ALA A 64 10.52 12.80 -2.09
N ALA A 65 10.17 11.81 -2.92
CA ALA A 65 10.97 10.61 -3.16
C ALA A 65 12.36 10.90 -3.79
N ASN A 66 12.54 12.06 -4.40
CA ASN A 66 13.82 12.54 -4.95
C ASN A 66 14.61 13.40 -3.96
N GLY A 67 14.14 13.53 -2.71
CA GLY A 67 14.77 14.36 -1.68
C GLY A 67 14.43 15.85 -1.72
N ALA A 68 13.62 16.30 -2.69
CA ALA A 68 13.20 17.70 -2.75
C ALA A 68 12.26 18.05 -1.60
N GLU A 69 12.45 19.21 -0.99
CA GLU A 69 11.56 19.71 0.06
C GLU A 69 10.19 20.06 -0.51
N LEU A 70 9.15 19.67 0.20
CA LEU A 70 7.75 19.88 -0.19
C LEU A 70 7.16 21.17 0.38
N TYR A 71 7.84 21.78 1.35
CA TYR A 71 7.35 22.97 2.07
C TYR A 71 8.43 24.02 2.18
N ASN A 72 8.07 25.28 1.91
CA ASN A 72 8.96 26.42 2.09
C ASN A 72 8.94 26.96 3.54
N GLN A 73 7.99 26.48 4.36
CA GLN A 73 7.84 26.88 5.76
C GLN A 73 7.23 25.75 6.58
N SER A 74 7.40 25.78 7.89
CA SER A 74 6.80 24.80 8.79
C SER A 74 5.28 24.88 8.77
N LEU A 75 4.65 23.73 9.01
CA LEU A 75 3.21 23.63 9.22
C LEU A 75 2.88 23.83 10.70
N SER A 76 1.73 24.43 10.99
CA SER A 76 1.22 24.48 12.35
C SER A 76 0.73 23.11 12.81
N ILE A 77 0.78 22.86 14.13
CA ILE A 77 0.16 21.66 14.71
C ILE A 77 -1.35 21.59 14.43
N GLY A 78 -2.01 22.75 14.28
CA GLY A 78 -3.42 22.87 13.86
C GLY A 78 -3.66 22.34 12.45
N ASP A 79 -2.74 22.61 11.51
CA ASP A 79 -2.81 22.10 10.13
C ASP A 79 -2.61 20.59 10.08
N ALA A 80 -1.62 20.08 10.81
CA ALA A 80 -1.37 18.66 10.90
C ALA A 80 -2.59 17.92 11.49
N ARG A 81 -3.13 18.42 12.60
CA ARG A 81 -4.35 17.88 13.23
C ARG A 81 -5.55 17.89 12.28
N ARG A 82 -5.75 18.97 11.53
CA ARG A 82 -6.86 19.08 10.57
C ARG A 82 -6.73 18.02 9.47
N ARG A 83 -5.52 17.80 8.91
CA ARG A 83 -5.30 16.73 7.91
C ARG A 83 -5.62 15.36 8.49
N LEU A 84 -5.14 15.05 9.69
CA LEU A 84 -5.44 13.77 10.33
C LEU A 84 -6.94 13.57 10.58
N LEU A 85 -7.63 14.58 11.12
CA LEU A 85 -9.06 14.48 11.43
C LEU A 85 -9.94 14.41 10.18
N SER A 86 -9.60 15.15 9.12
CA SER A 86 -10.44 15.26 7.93
C SER A 86 -10.18 14.17 6.88
N TYR A 87 -8.98 13.57 6.86
CA TYR A 87 -8.60 12.61 5.82
C TYR A 87 -8.10 11.28 6.36
N TYR A 88 -7.16 11.28 7.31
CA TYR A 88 -6.54 10.07 7.82
C TYR A 88 -7.54 9.18 8.56
N PHE A 89 -8.14 9.70 9.62
CA PHE A 89 -9.06 8.92 10.44
C PHE A 89 -10.33 8.47 9.73
N PRO A 90 -10.97 9.29 8.86
CA PRO A 90 -12.10 8.83 8.06
C PRO A 90 -11.74 7.68 7.10
N TYR A 91 -10.57 7.76 6.43
CA TYR A 91 -10.09 6.67 5.59
C TYR A 91 -9.92 5.38 6.38
N HIS A 92 -9.19 5.43 7.49
CA HIS A 92 -8.94 4.26 8.32
C HIS A 92 -10.20 3.74 9.02
N LYS A 93 -11.18 4.60 9.32
CA LYS A 93 -12.51 4.19 9.79
C LYS A 93 -13.24 3.37 8.71
N MET A 94 -13.24 3.83 7.48
CA MET A 94 -13.85 3.11 6.36
C MET A 94 -13.14 1.78 6.09
N LEU A 95 -11.80 1.78 6.09
CA LEU A 95 -11.02 0.55 5.90
C LEU A 95 -11.34 -0.51 6.95
N ARG A 96 -11.41 -0.11 8.23
CA ARG A 96 -11.85 -1.04 9.31
C ARG A 96 -13.27 -1.55 9.11
N ALA A 97 -14.19 -0.69 8.68
CA ALA A 97 -15.57 -1.10 8.43
C ALA A 97 -15.66 -2.13 7.29
N LEU A 98 -14.91 -1.93 6.21
CA LEU A 98 -14.84 -2.89 5.08
C LEU A 98 -14.25 -4.23 5.52
N ILE A 99 -13.15 -4.22 6.27
CA ILE A 99 -12.54 -5.45 6.82
C ILE A 99 -13.55 -6.18 7.71
N SER A 100 -14.17 -5.47 8.66
CA SER A 100 -15.12 -6.07 9.60
C SER A 100 -16.34 -6.65 8.90
N SER A 101 -16.90 -5.96 7.89
CA SER A 101 -18.04 -6.45 7.12
C SER A 101 -17.69 -7.67 6.28
N THR A 102 -16.46 -7.72 5.74
CA THR A 102 -15.96 -8.87 4.98
C THR A 102 -15.79 -10.09 5.90
N CYS A 103 -15.13 -9.91 7.07
CA CYS A 103 -15.03 -10.98 8.05
C CYS A 103 -16.39 -11.50 8.53
N ALA A 104 -17.33 -10.58 8.80
CA ALA A 104 -18.68 -10.98 9.23
C ALA A 104 -19.43 -11.79 8.17
N LYS A 105 -19.18 -11.52 6.89
CA LYS A 105 -19.85 -12.21 5.77
C LYS A 105 -19.18 -13.54 5.39
N PHE A 106 -17.84 -13.60 5.44
CA PHE A 106 -17.08 -14.72 4.88
C PHE A 106 -16.19 -15.46 5.90
N GLY A 107 -16.22 -15.07 7.17
CA GLY A 107 -15.37 -15.66 8.22
C GLY A 107 -13.93 -15.15 8.23
N LEU A 108 -13.45 -14.57 7.13
CA LEU A 108 -12.14 -13.99 6.99
C LEU A 108 -12.15 -12.78 6.07
N ALA A 109 -11.06 -12.01 6.05
CA ALA A 109 -10.82 -10.94 5.08
C ALA A 109 -9.37 -10.97 4.57
N VAL A 110 -9.20 -10.85 3.25
CA VAL A 110 -7.89 -10.61 2.62
C VAL A 110 -7.89 -9.19 2.06
N LEU A 111 -7.01 -8.34 2.59
CA LEU A 111 -6.79 -6.98 2.13
C LEU A 111 -5.56 -6.94 1.22
N PHE A 112 -5.73 -6.50 -0.02
CA PHE A 112 -4.63 -6.13 -0.89
C PHE A 112 -4.34 -4.64 -0.75
N ASP A 113 -3.17 -4.31 -0.19
CA ASP A 113 -2.65 -2.93 -0.11
C ASP A 113 -1.85 -2.65 -1.38
N VAL A 114 -2.54 -2.08 -2.40
CA VAL A 114 -1.99 -1.93 -3.75
C VAL A 114 -1.22 -0.63 -3.88
N HIS A 115 0.05 -0.76 -4.20
CA HIS A 115 1.01 0.33 -4.39
C HIS A 115 1.72 0.26 -5.73
N SER A 116 2.51 1.28 -6.01
CA SER A 116 3.42 1.31 -7.15
C SER A 116 4.82 1.74 -6.72
N MET A 117 5.82 1.05 -7.25
CA MET A 117 7.22 1.31 -6.98
C MET A 117 7.96 1.81 -8.23
N PRO A 118 9.01 2.65 -8.08
CA PRO A 118 9.85 3.02 -9.20
C PRO A 118 10.70 1.82 -9.69
N SER A 119 10.99 1.76 -10.99
CA SER A 119 11.79 0.68 -11.60
C SER A 119 13.17 0.54 -10.97
N ARG A 120 13.79 1.64 -10.54
CA ARG A 120 15.08 1.66 -9.83
C ARG A 120 15.07 0.89 -8.50
N ALA A 121 13.91 0.70 -7.88
CA ALA A 121 13.81 -0.01 -6.61
C ALA A 121 14.14 -1.51 -6.73
N VAL A 122 13.99 -2.08 -7.92
CA VAL A 122 14.23 -3.50 -8.22
C VAL A 122 15.38 -3.68 -9.23
N ASN A 123 16.23 -2.65 -9.38
CA ASN A 123 17.40 -2.64 -10.29
C ASN A 123 17.07 -3.05 -11.73
N ILE A 124 15.90 -2.68 -12.22
CA ILE A 124 15.48 -2.98 -13.57
C ILE A 124 15.88 -1.82 -14.47
N SER A 125 16.75 -2.08 -15.44
CA SER A 125 17.15 -1.14 -16.50
C SER A 125 16.60 -1.63 -17.83
N GLY A 126 16.16 -0.68 -18.67
CA GLY A 126 15.67 -0.97 -20.04
C GLY A 126 14.19 -1.33 -20.10
N ASN A 127 13.81 -2.27 -21.00
CA ASN A 127 12.45 -2.81 -21.08
C ASN A 127 12.14 -3.61 -19.81
N ALA A 128 11.67 -2.90 -18.78
CA ALA A 128 11.40 -3.49 -17.48
C ALA A 128 10.40 -4.63 -17.64
N PRO A 129 10.74 -5.86 -17.27
CA PRO A 129 9.77 -6.92 -17.19
C PRO A 129 8.66 -6.49 -16.23
N ARG A 130 7.45 -6.93 -16.49
CA ARG A 130 6.35 -6.76 -15.55
C ARG A 130 6.81 -7.30 -14.19
N THR A 131 6.92 -6.44 -13.20
CA THR A 131 7.48 -6.79 -11.90
C THR A 131 6.53 -6.42 -10.79
N VAL A 132 6.36 -7.35 -9.85
CA VAL A 132 5.55 -7.18 -8.63
C VAL A 132 6.38 -7.59 -7.42
N VAL A 133 6.27 -6.84 -6.33
CA VAL A 133 6.75 -7.25 -5.02
C VAL A 133 5.56 -7.51 -4.11
N LEU A 134 5.51 -8.69 -3.51
CA LEU A 134 4.51 -9.10 -2.53
C LEU A 134 5.09 -8.97 -1.13
N GLY A 135 4.50 -8.08 -0.32
CA GLY A 135 4.89 -7.84 1.06
C GLY A 135 3.89 -8.42 2.04
N ASN A 136 4.30 -9.38 2.87
CA ASN A 136 3.49 -9.97 3.93
C ASN A 136 4.12 -9.77 5.32
N ALA A 137 4.95 -8.75 5.47
CA ALA A 137 5.70 -8.44 6.69
C ALA A 137 6.41 -9.69 7.25
N PHE A 138 7.08 -10.43 6.38
CA PHE A 138 7.79 -11.69 6.68
C PHE A 138 6.90 -12.75 7.36
N GLY A 139 5.64 -12.84 6.93
CA GLY A 139 4.66 -13.81 7.42
C GLY A 139 3.79 -13.31 8.58
N SER A 140 4.04 -12.11 9.11
CA SER A 140 3.28 -11.58 10.25
C SER A 140 1.92 -10.99 9.87
N SER A 141 1.70 -10.62 8.59
CA SER A 141 0.42 -10.04 8.13
C SER A 141 -0.41 -10.95 7.23
N ALA A 142 0.20 -11.96 6.62
CA ALA A 142 -0.49 -12.98 5.85
C ALA A 142 0.31 -14.30 5.88
N PRO A 143 -0.35 -15.47 5.98
CA PRO A 143 0.33 -16.76 5.99
C PRO A 143 0.95 -17.06 4.62
N ALA A 144 1.94 -17.96 4.61
CA ALA A 144 2.73 -18.28 3.43
C ALA A 144 1.86 -18.75 2.26
N TYR A 145 0.83 -19.56 2.51
CA TYR A 145 0.00 -20.14 1.44
C TYR A 145 -0.76 -19.06 0.63
N LEU A 146 -1.20 -17.95 1.26
CA LEU A 146 -1.83 -16.83 0.54
C LEU A 146 -0.83 -16.07 -0.30
N THR A 147 0.40 -15.88 0.21
CA THR A 147 1.48 -15.24 -0.55
C THR A 147 1.90 -16.12 -1.74
N ASP A 148 1.96 -17.44 -1.55
CA ASP A 148 2.27 -18.42 -2.61
C ASP A 148 1.19 -18.45 -3.69
N MET A 149 -0.07 -18.37 -3.29
CA MET A 149 -1.20 -18.26 -4.22
C MET A 149 -1.08 -17.00 -5.08
N ALA A 150 -0.86 -15.83 -4.45
CA ALA A 150 -0.67 -14.57 -5.16
C ALA A 150 0.53 -14.61 -6.11
N LEU A 151 1.66 -15.19 -5.65
CA LEU A 151 2.86 -15.38 -6.46
C LEU A 151 2.57 -16.23 -7.70
N LYS A 152 1.91 -17.37 -7.55
CA LYS A 152 1.56 -18.26 -8.67
C LYS A 152 0.70 -17.56 -9.71
N ILE A 153 -0.30 -16.78 -9.27
CA ILE A 153 -1.19 -16.04 -10.17
C ILE A 153 -0.39 -14.98 -10.94
N PHE A 154 0.36 -14.10 -10.27
CA PHE A 154 1.17 -13.09 -10.95
C PHE A 154 2.24 -13.68 -11.88
N SER A 155 2.88 -14.78 -11.48
CA SER A 155 3.86 -15.47 -12.35
C SER A 155 3.19 -16.00 -13.63
N ARG A 156 1.99 -16.57 -13.53
CA ARG A 156 1.21 -17.03 -14.69
C ARG A 156 0.77 -15.88 -15.60
N LEU A 157 0.50 -14.70 -15.03
CA LEU A 157 0.21 -13.46 -15.77
C LEU A 157 1.47 -12.82 -16.40
N GLY A 158 2.64 -13.47 -16.27
CA GLY A 158 3.90 -13.04 -16.88
C GLY A 158 4.67 -11.99 -16.07
N TYR A 159 4.42 -11.89 -14.77
CA TYR A 159 5.18 -11.02 -13.88
C TYR A 159 6.37 -11.74 -13.25
N GLN A 160 7.49 -11.02 -13.14
CA GLN A 160 8.55 -11.37 -12.21
C GLN A 160 8.11 -10.97 -10.81
N VAL A 161 8.09 -11.94 -9.86
CA VAL A 161 7.56 -11.71 -8.52
C VAL A 161 8.64 -11.85 -7.48
N PHE A 162 8.79 -10.83 -6.64
CA PHE A 162 9.66 -10.84 -5.45
C PHE A 162 8.81 -10.87 -4.18
N ARG A 163 9.41 -11.32 -3.07
CA ARG A 163 8.76 -11.36 -1.75
C ARG A 163 9.52 -10.51 -0.75
N ASN A 164 8.80 -9.60 -0.10
CA ASN A 164 9.30 -8.77 1.00
C ASN A 164 10.48 -7.85 0.67
N GLU A 165 11.10 -7.99 -0.47
CA GLU A 165 12.25 -7.19 -0.89
C GLU A 165 11.99 -6.54 -2.25
N PRO A 166 12.20 -5.22 -2.35
CA PRO A 166 12.63 -4.27 -1.32
C PRO A 166 11.52 -3.76 -0.39
N TYR A 167 10.28 -4.25 -0.51
CA TYR A 167 9.12 -3.77 0.24
C TYR A 167 8.39 -4.93 0.92
N SER A 168 8.51 -5.01 2.25
CA SER A 168 7.87 -6.08 3.03
C SER A 168 6.46 -5.75 3.52
N GLY A 169 6.05 -4.50 3.39
CA GLY A 169 4.77 -3.98 3.89
C GLY A 169 4.92 -2.69 4.69
N GLY A 170 3.94 -1.79 4.55
CA GLY A 170 3.86 -0.52 5.26
C GLY A 170 3.05 -0.60 6.56
N PHE A 171 2.57 0.56 7.02
CA PHE A 171 1.74 0.66 8.22
C PHE A 171 0.44 -0.14 8.07
N ILE A 172 -0.25 -0.04 6.92
CA ILE A 172 -1.50 -0.76 6.67
C ILE A 172 -1.27 -2.27 6.81
N THR A 173 -0.21 -2.79 6.18
CA THR A 173 0.14 -4.21 6.24
C THR A 173 0.33 -4.69 7.68
N GLN A 174 1.13 -3.97 8.46
CA GLN A 174 1.46 -4.36 9.84
C GLN A 174 0.32 -4.11 10.82
N HIS A 175 -0.44 -3.02 10.65
CA HIS A 175 -1.49 -2.61 11.57
C HIS A 175 -2.78 -3.43 11.44
N TYR A 176 -3.14 -3.80 10.20
CA TYR A 176 -4.39 -4.52 9.93
C TYR A 176 -4.21 -6.02 9.83
N GLY A 177 -3.00 -6.54 9.58
CA GLY A 177 -2.72 -7.97 9.62
C GLY A 177 -2.95 -8.53 11.01
N GLN A 178 -3.95 -9.40 11.18
CA GLN A 178 -4.33 -10.03 12.46
C GLN A 178 -4.68 -11.49 12.18
N LEU A 179 -3.66 -12.33 12.08
CA LEU A 179 -3.77 -13.73 11.66
C LEU A 179 -4.78 -14.50 12.52
N GLU A 180 -4.72 -14.34 13.85
CA GLU A 180 -5.61 -14.96 14.82
C GLU A 180 -7.10 -14.60 14.63
N ARG A 181 -7.37 -13.50 13.91
CA ARG A 181 -8.73 -13.00 13.65
C ARG A 181 -9.18 -13.23 12.21
N GLY A 182 -8.41 -13.98 11.43
CA GLY A 182 -8.70 -14.20 10.02
C GLY A 182 -8.59 -12.95 9.16
N VAL A 183 -7.83 -11.93 9.60
CA VAL A 183 -7.54 -10.73 8.79
C VAL A 183 -6.14 -10.83 8.24
N PHE A 184 -6.04 -10.98 6.93
CA PHE A 184 -4.78 -11.13 6.23
C PHE A 184 -4.52 -9.91 5.35
N VAL A 185 -3.30 -9.40 5.36
CA VAL A 185 -2.92 -8.24 4.52
C VAL A 185 -1.71 -8.60 3.69
N LEU A 186 -1.83 -8.37 2.39
CA LEU A 186 -0.75 -8.55 1.43
C LEU A 186 -0.54 -7.24 0.67
N GLN A 187 0.62 -6.62 0.84
CA GLN A 187 1.02 -5.47 0.03
C GLN A 187 1.41 -5.94 -1.37
N VAL A 188 0.92 -5.23 -2.39
CA VAL A 188 1.20 -5.51 -3.81
C VAL A 188 1.84 -4.28 -4.42
N GLU A 189 3.14 -4.30 -4.64
CA GLU A 189 3.91 -3.21 -5.27
C GLU A 189 4.13 -3.51 -6.74
N ILE A 190 3.54 -2.70 -7.61
CA ILE A 190 3.65 -2.85 -9.08
C ILE A 190 4.73 -1.91 -9.59
N CYS A 191 5.67 -2.43 -10.40
CA CYS A 191 6.67 -1.59 -11.05
C CYS A 191 6.01 -0.60 -12.01
N ARG A 192 6.28 0.70 -11.82
CA ARG A 192 5.69 1.78 -12.64
C ARG A 192 6.02 1.66 -14.11
N ALA A 193 7.25 1.26 -14.44
CA ALA A 193 7.67 1.11 -15.83
C ALA A 193 6.82 0.11 -16.62
N ALA A 194 6.06 -0.77 -15.97
CA ALA A 194 5.14 -1.69 -16.63
C ALA A 194 3.93 -0.98 -17.25
N TYR A 195 3.52 0.20 -16.77
CA TYR A 195 2.29 0.84 -17.16
C TYR A 195 2.37 2.36 -17.35
N MET A 196 3.46 3.00 -16.96
CA MET A 196 3.64 4.44 -17.10
C MET A 196 5.08 4.81 -17.43
N ASP A 197 5.26 5.96 -18.02
CA ASP A 197 6.54 6.63 -18.16
C ASP A 197 6.87 7.33 -16.83
N GLU A 198 8.02 7.01 -16.23
CA GLU A 198 8.36 7.49 -14.89
C GLU A 198 8.88 8.95 -14.87
N GLU A 199 9.27 9.50 -16.02
CA GLU A 199 9.69 10.90 -16.14
C GLU A 199 8.51 11.82 -16.40
N THR A 200 7.68 11.45 -17.39
CA THR A 200 6.52 12.26 -17.79
C THR A 200 5.26 11.98 -16.98
N LEU A 201 5.24 10.89 -16.20
CA LEU A 201 4.12 10.36 -15.42
C LEU A 201 2.89 10.03 -16.28
N ARG A 202 3.07 9.82 -17.58
CA ARG A 202 1.98 9.49 -18.52
C ARG A 202 1.81 7.97 -18.63
N PRO A 203 0.57 7.49 -18.81
CA PRO A 203 0.34 6.08 -19.10
C PRO A 203 1.10 5.65 -20.36
N ARG A 204 1.61 4.41 -20.34
CA ARG A 204 2.19 3.71 -21.50
C ARG A 204 1.18 2.71 -22.08
N GLU A 205 1.55 2.10 -23.20
CA GLU A 205 0.78 1.03 -23.87
C GLU A 205 0.42 -0.12 -22.91
N GLY A 206 1.31 -0.46 -21.97
CA GLY A 206 1.08 -1.49 -20.94
C GLY A 206 -0.01 -1.19 -19.91
N PHE A 207 -0.52 0.07 -19.82
CA PHE A 207 -1.48 0.46 -18.81
C PHE A 207 -2.75 -0.40 -18.79
N SER A 208 -3.37 -0.57 -19.95
CA SER A 208 -4.59 -1.38 -20.08
C SER A 208 -4.34 -2.86 -19.79
N GLY A 209 -3.15 -3.38 -20.13
CA GLY A 209 -2.74 -4.74 -19.80
C GLY A 209 -2.62 -4.96 -18.29
N VAL A 210 -1.88 -4.08 -17.59
CA VAL A 210 -1.71 -4.17 -16.13
C VAL A 210 -3.06 -4.03 -15.40
N LYS A 211 -3.94 -3.13 -15.87
CA LYS A 211 -5.30 -2.97 -15.34
C LYS A 211 -6.11 -4.26 -15.44
N LYS A 212 -6.10 -4.92 -16.61
CA LYS A 212 -6.75 -6.20 -16.86
C LYS A 212 -6.17 -7.32 -15.97
N ASP A 213 -4.84 -7.37 -15.86
CA ASP A 213 -4.15 -8.38 -15.05
C ASP A 213 -4.50 -8.26 -13.57
N LEU A 214 -4.64 -7.03 -13.04
CA LEU A 214 -5.07 -6.82 -11.66
C LEU A 214 -6.51 -7.30 -11.40
N ALA A 215 -7.43 -7.04 -12.32
CA ALA A 215 -8.79 -7.55 -12.22
C ALA A 215 -8.81 -9.08 -12.27
N GLN A 216 -8.04 -9.67 -13.18
CA GLN A 216 -7.88 -11.13 -13.29
C GLN A 216 -7.24 -11.73 -12.03
N PHE A 217 -6.18 -11.10 -11.50
CA PHE A 217 -5.55 -11.50 -10.25
C PHE A 217 -6.54 -11.59 -9.09
N VAL A 218 -7.35 -10.54 -8.90
CA VAL A 218 -8.33 -10.49 -7.80
C VAL A 218 -9.39 -11.58 -7.97
N MET A 219 -9.90 -11.80 -9.17
CA MET A 219 -10.90 -12.82 -9.48
C MET A 219 -10.36 -14.22 -9.20
N GLU A 220 -9.21 -14.58 -9.77
CA GLU A 220 -8.61 -15.90 -9.59
C GLU A 220 -8.17 -16.17 -8.14
N PHE A 221 -7.73 -15.14 -7.44
CA PHE A 221 -7.38 -15.25 -6.01
C PHE A 221 -8.64 -15.54 -5.17
N ALA A 222 -9.75 -14.83 -5.42
CA ALA A 222 -11.00 -15.05 -4.71
C ALA A 222 -11.58 -16.45 -4.98
N GLU A 223 -11.53 -16.93 -6.22
CA GLU A 223 -11.95 -18.29 -6.59
C GLU A 223 -11.10 -19.35 -5.88
N SER A 224 -9.78 -19.20 -5.91
CA SER A 224 -8.84 -20.11 -5.25
C SER A 224 -9.03 -20.16 -3.74
N LEU A 225 -9.30 -19.01 -3.12
CA LEU A 225 -9.56 -18.90 -1.69
C LEU A 225 -10.89 -19.61 -1.31
N SER A 226 -11.92 -19.42 -2.11
CA SER A 226 -13.23 -20.07 -1.92
C SER A 226 -13.14 -21.61 -2.00
N LEU A 227 -12.32 -22.12 -2.93
CA LEU A 227 -12.09 -23.56 -3.05
C LEU A 227 -11.35 -24.14 -1.83
N LEU A 228 -10.39 -23.39 -1.27
CA LEU A 228 -9.70 -23.82 -0.05
C LEU A 228 -10.65 -23.89 1.14
N GLN A 229 -11.49 -22.86 1.34
CA GLN A 229 -12.49 -22.84 2.42
C GLN A 229 -13.53 -23.96 2.31
N ALA A 230 -13.88 -24.39 1.09
CA ALA A 230 -14.84 -25.47 0.87
C ALA A 230 -14.25 -26.87 1.11
N ALA A 231 -12.90 -26.98 1.22
CA ALA A 231 -12.19 -28.22 1.43
C ALA A 231 -11.85 -28.50 2.92
N GLU A 232 -12.08 -27.51 3.80
CA GLU A 232 -11.96 -27.62 5.27
C GLU A 232 -13.29 -27.97 5.92
#